data_5b0b8448259b1b10c1c9d619dd69d773
#
_entry.id   5b0b8448259b1b10c1c9d619dd69d773
#
_cell.length_a   1.000
_cell.length_b   1.000
_cell.length_c   1.000
_cell.angle_alpha   90.00
_cell.angle_beta   90.00
_cell.angle_gamma   90.00
#
_symmetry.space_group_name_H-M   'P 1'
#
loop_
_entity.id
_entity.type
_entity.pdbx_description
1 polymer ?
#
loop_
_entity_poly.entity_id
_entity_poly.type
_entity_poly.pdbx_seq_one_letter_code
_entity_poly.pdbx_strand_id
1 'polypeptide(L)'
;MGQVNSSFENAVNCCDARSGSRRPSFVKDYNLVAKSLKKEERVTLSAADWEREALEFIAEQGVQALAVEPLARRMGVTKGSFYWHFPGREALLEKALLRWEEHDSRNLNKSLGEIDHPRDRLVSFFRRVPREKLTHEVYSELCAAAGHPQVEPVLERVADRRMQHLSAAFEELGMDPERARNQARLTYSVYLGFLQLQRQNQTPNLSSGAFDDYIEHVITTLIPG
;
A
#
# COMPACT_ATOMS: atom_id res chain seq x y z
N MET A 1 26.44 -14.86 -45.59
CA MET A 1 27.67 -15.61 -45.21
C MET A 1 27.58 -15.86 -43.75
N GLY A 2 27.39 -17.00 -43.22
CA GLY A 2 27.51 -18.43 -43.45
C GLY A 2 26.89 -19.07 -42.23
N GLN A 3 26.01 -19.99 -42.46
CA GLN A 3 26.05 -21.45 -42.30
C GLN A 3 26.06 -21.94 -40.85
N VAL A 4 24.94 -22.57 -40.36
CA VAL A 4 24.50 -23.96 -40.47
C VAL A 4 25.33 -24.96 -39.65
N ASN A 5 24.59 -25.69 -38.77
CA ASN A 5 24.67 -27.16 -38.58
C ASN A 5 23.59 -27.53 -37.55
N SER A 6 22.54 -28.14 -37.89
CA SER A 6 22.03 -29.48 -38.22
C SER A 6 22.95 -30.62 -37.75
N SER A 7 22.44 -31.43 -36.88
CA SER A 7 22.54 -32.90 -36.88
C SER A 7 22.11 -33.44 -35.51
N PHE A 8 21.03 -34.20 -35.47
CA PHE A 8 20.93 -35.55 -34.91
C PHE A 8 19.50 -36.06 -35.04
N GLU A 9 19.18 -36.49 -36.26
CA GLU A 9 18.24 -37.58 -36.50
C GLU A 9 19.03 -38.89 -36.59
N ASN A 10 18.37 -39.93 -36.14
CA ASN A 10 18.60 -41.36 -36.41
C ASN A 10 19.10 -42.18 -35.24
N ALA A 11 18.18 -42.92 -34.69
CA ALA A 11 18.31 -44.37 -34.45
C ALA A 11 16.96 -44.98 -34.12
N VAL A 12 16.27 -45.41 -35.16
CA VAL A 12 15.16 -46.37 -35.05
C VAL A 12 15.66 -47.73 -35.54
N ASN A 13 15.22 -48.77 -34.86
CA ASN A 13 15.23 -50.18 -35.20
C ASN A 13 16.41 -51.06 -34.79
N CYS A 14 16.16 -51.91 -33.82
CA CYS A 14 16.28 -53.33 -34.04
C CYS A 14 15.39 -54.14 -33.09
N CYS A 15 14.46 -54.85 -33.66
CA CYS A 15 13.70 -55.93 -33.01
C CYS A 15 14.64 -57.07 -32.67
N ASP A 16 14.52 -57.67 -31.51
CA ASP A 16 14.45 -59.15 -31.45
C ASP A 16 13.69 -59.64 -30.22
N ALA A 17 12.83 -60.62 -30.45
CA ALA A 17 11.95 -61.27 -29.50
C ALA A 17 12.67 -62.44 -28.83
N ARG A 18 12.51 -62.58 -27.53
CA ARG A 18 12.38 -63.79 -26.73
C ARG A 18 13.10 -63.71 -25.40
N SER A 19 12.37 -63.52 -24.35
CA SER A 19 12.40 -64.33 -23.13
C SER A 19 11.60 -63.61 -22.04
N GLY A 20 10.67 -64.34 -21.43
CA GLY A 20 9.83 -63.88 -20.35
C GLY A 20 10.64 -63.56 -19.11
N SER A 21 10.56 -62.36 -18.66
CA SER A 21 10.89 -62.01 -17.28
C SER A 21 10.00 -60.84 -16.84
N ARG A 22 9.52 -60.96 -15.64
CA ARG A 22 8.57 -60.10 -14.94
C ARG A 22 8.91 -58.61 -15.08
N ARG A 23 7.96 -57.82 -15.54
CA ARG A 23 8.06 -56.37 -15.53
C ARG A 23 8.21 -55.88 -14.08
N PRO A 24 9.25 -55.11 -13.72
CA PRO A 24 9.29 -54.43 -12.45
C PRO A 24 8.21 -53.33 -12.45
N SER A 25 7.53 -53.20 -11.33
CA SER A 25 6.44 -52.25 -11.10
C SER A 25 6.98 -50.78 -10.98
N PHE A 26 7.47 -50.24 -12.07
CA PHE A 26 7.98 -48.86 -12.12
C PHE A 26 6.87 -47.76 -12.16
N VAL A 27 5.60 -48.15 -12.26
CA VAL A 27 4.47 -47.21 -12.39
C VAL A 27 3.98 -46.68 -11.05
N LYS A 28 4.32 -47.31 -9.91
CA LYS A 28 3.91 -46.85 -8.58
C LYS A 28 4.79 -45.73 -8.03
N ASP A 29 6.04 -45.66 -8.44
CA ASP A 29 6.98 -44.65 -7.90
C ASP A 29 6.85 -43.29 -8.57
N TYR A 30 6.43 -43.24 -9.83
CA TYR A 30 6.18 -41.95 -10.53
C TYR A 30 5.01 -41.17 -9.92
N ASN A 31 3.99 -41.85 -9.40
CA ASN A 31 2.85 -41.20 -8.77
C ASN A 31 3.15 -40.68 -7.34
N LEU A 32 4.12 -41.28 -6.66
CA LEU A 32 4.58 -40.82 -5.35
C LEU A 32 5.52 -39.61 -5.47
N VAL A 33 6.41 -39.62 -6.45
CA VAL A 33 7.30 -38.46 -6.73
C VAL A 33 6.50 -37.27 -7.28
N ALA A 34 5.51 -37.51 -8.16
CA ALA A 34 4.63 -36.45 -8.65
C ALA A 34 3.69 -35.86 -7.58
N LYS A 35 3.33 -36.66 -6.54
CA LYS A 35 2.60 -36.18 -5.36
C LYS A 35 3.49 -35.47 -4.35
N SER A 36 4.78 -35.79 -4.28
CA SER A 36 5.75 -35.14 -3.43
C SER A 36 6.18 -33.76 -3.96
N LEU A 37 6.19 -33.55 -5.27
CA LEU A 37 6.52 -32.29 -5.92
C LEU A 37 5.36 -31.29 -5.98
N LYS A 38 4.16 -31.67 -5.53
CA LYS A 38 2.98 -30.76 -5.43
C LYS A 38 2.61 -30.36 -4.02
N LYS A 39 3.49 -30.47 -3.06
CA LYS A 39 3.37 -29.76 -1.81
C LYS A 39 4.12 -28.43 -1.95
N GLU A 40 3.71 -27.61 -2.93
CA GLU A 40 3.88 -26.16 -2.82
C GLU A 40 3.26 -25.79 -1.48
N GLU A 41 4.07 -25.24 -0.58
CA GLU A 41 3.54 -24.64 0.65
C GLU A 41 2.41 -23.70 0.22
N ARG A 42 1.18 -24.08 0.54
CA ARG A 42 0.05 -23.19 0.37
C ARG A 42 0.33 -22.02 1.30
N VAL A 43 0.78 -20.93 0.75
CA VAL A 43 0.88 -19.66 1.47
C VAL A 43 -0.51 -19.40 2.03
N THR A 44 -0.67 -19.61 3.32
CA THR A 44 -1.94 -19.37 4.01
C THR A 44 -1.97 -17.88 4.30
N LEU A 45 -2.64 -17.11 3.44
CA LEU A 45 -2.81 -15.68 3.64
C LEU A 45 -3.68 -15.43 4.86
N SER A 46 -3.28 -14.46 5.69
CA SER A 46 -4.06 -13.97 6.82
C SER A 46 -5.01 -12.84 6.38
N ALA A 47 -6.00 -12.51 7.22
CA ALA A 47 -6.84 -11.31 7.01
C ALA A 47 -5.99 -10.03 6.87
N ALA A 48 -4.91 -9.93 7.66
CA ALA A 48 -3.99 -8.78 7.60
C ALA A 48 -3.25 -8.66 6.26
N ASP A 49 -3.01 -9.78 5.56
CA ASP A 49 -2.41 -9.75 4.21
C ASP A 49 -3.39 -9.18 3.18
N TRP A 50 -4.67 -9.55 3.27
CA TRP A 50 -5.73 -8.98 2.43
C TRP A 50 -5.95 -7.50 2.69
N GLU A 51 -5.93 -7.07 3.96
CA GLU A 51 -6.05 -5.66 4.33
C GLU A 51 -4.91 -4.82 3.77
N ARG A 52 -3.67 -5.31 3.88
CA ARG A 52 -2.48 -4.63 3.34
C ARG A 52 -2.56 -4.52 1.83
N GLU A 53 -2.85 -5.62 1.13
CA GLU A 53 -2.98 -5.65 -0.31
C GLU A 53 -4.12 -4.76 -0.82
N ALA A 54 -5.23 -4.68 -0.06
CA ALA A 54 -6.32 -3.77 -0.37
C ALA A 54 -5.87 -2.30 -0.30
N LEU A 55 -5.05 -1.93 0.68
CA LEU A 55 -4.50 -0.57 0.78
C LEU A 55 -3.55 -0.25 -0.36
N GLU A 56 -2.67 -1.18 -0.75
CA GLU A 56 -1.79 -1.03 -1.91
C GLU A 56 -2.61 -0.89 -3.20
N PHE A 57 -3.66 -1.70 -3.35
CA PHE A 57 -4.57 -1.62 -4.50
C PHE A 57 -5.32 -0.28 -4.54
N ILE A 58 -5.81 0.20 -3.39
CA ILE A 58 -6.47 1.51 -3.29
C ILE A 58 -5.51 2.63 -3.66
N ALA A 59 -4.26 2.60 -3.20
CA ALA A 59 -3.25 3.60 -3.55
C ALA A 59 -3.01 3.70 -5.06
N GLU A 60 -3.08 2.58 -5.78
CA GLU A 60 -2.81 2.51 -7.21
C GLU A 60 -4.04 2.77 -8.09
N GLN A 61 -5.22 2.27 -7.68
CA GLN A 61 -6.41 2.19 -8.53
C GLN A 61 -7.63 2.93 -7.98
N GLY A 62 -7.53 3.41 -6.74
CA GLY A 62 -8.62 4.08 -6.04
C GLY A 62 -9.62 3.13 -5.36
N VAL A 63 -10.44 3.69 -4.47
CA VAL A 63 -11.43 2.95 -3.67
C VAL A 63 -12.47 2.24 -4.55
N GLN A 64 -12.93 2.88 -5.62
CA GLN A 64 -14.00 2.34 -6.47
C GLN A 64 -13.56 1.08 -7.24
N ALA A 65 -12.28 0.97 -7.57
CA ALA A 65 -11.73 -0.17 -8.29
C ALA A 65 -11.53 -1.41 -7.42
N LEU A 66 -11.54 -1.27 -6.09
CA LEU A 66 -11.34 -2.40 -5.18
C LEU A 66 -12.39 -3.48 -5.42
N ALA A 67 -11.94 -4.68 -5.78
CA ALA A 67 -12.80 -5.83 -6.00
C ALA A 67 -12.07 -7.13 -5.63
N VAL A 68 -12.83 -8.13 -5.20
CA VAL A 68 -12.28 -9.40 -4.68
C VAL A 68 -11.48 -10.15 -5.73
N GLU A 69 -11.96 -10.19 -6.97
CA GLU A 69 -11.34 -11.00 -8.03
C GLU A 69 -10.01 -10.41 -8.53
N PRO A 70 -9.89 -9.11 -8.85
CA PRO A 70 -8.60 -8.48 -9.15
C PRO A 70 -7.59 -8.65 -8.02
N LEU A 71 -8.03 -8.49 -6.76
CA LEU A 71 -7.17 -8.62 -5.59
C LEU A 71 -6.66 -10.06 -5.43
N ALA A 72 -7.53 -11.06 -5.50
CA ALA A 72 -7.15 -12.49 -5.42
C ALA A 72 -6.16 -12.86 -6.53
N ARG A 73 -6.37 -12.35 -7.75
CA ARG A 73 -5.45 -12.56 -8.89
C ARG A 73 -4.07 -11.95 -8.62
N ARG A 74 -4.02 -10.74 -8.09
CA ARG A 74 -2.78 -10.05 -7.73
C ARG A 74 -2.00 -10.80 -6.65
N MET A 75 -2.71 -11.36 -5.67
CA MET A 75 -2.13 -12.15 -4.58
C MET A 75 -1.80 -13.61 -4.97
N GLY A 76 -2.11 -14.04 -6.19
CA GLY A 76 -1.84 -15.40 -6.66
C GLY A 76 -2.67 -16.48 -5.98
N VAL A 77 -3.86 -16.14 -5.45
CA VAL A 77 -4.75 -17.07 -4.72
C VAL A 77 -6.13 -17.16 -5.36
N THR A 78 -6.93 -18.15 -4.90
CA THR A 78 -8.30 -18.30 -5.37
C THR A 78 -9.25 -17.31 -4.68
N LYS A 79 -10.31 -16.90 -5.36
CA LYS A 79 -11.40 -16.12 -4.77
C LYS A 79 -12.02 -16.78 -3.53
N GLY A 80 -12.03 -18.12 -3.47
CA GLY A 80 -12.49 -18.87 -2.29
C GLY A 80 -11.66 -18.59 -1.03
N SER A 81 -10.35 -18.33 -1.16
CA SER A 81 -9.48 -17.98 -0.04
C SER A 81 -9.92 -16.68 0.65
N PHE A 82 -10.45 -15.71 -0.10
CA PHE A 82 -10.98 -14.45 0.44
C PHE A 82 -12.13 -14.67 1.42
N TYR A 83 -13.10 -15.51 1.05
CA TYR A 83 -14.32 -15.72 1.82
C TYR A 83 -14.12 -16.46 3.16
N TRP A 84 -12.92 -17.00 3.40
CA TRP A 84 -12.53 -17.48 4.73
C TRP A 84 -12.25 -16.33 5.73
N HIS A 85 -11.94 -15.14 5.22
CA HIS A 85 -11.55 -13.99 6.03
C HIS A 85 -12.62 -12.89 6.07
N PHE A 86 -13.31 -12.67 4.94
CA PHE A 86 -14.27 -11.56 4.80
C PHE A 86 -15.54 -12.04 4.11
N PRO A 87 -16.73 -11.61 4.61
CA PRO A 87 -18.00 -11.95 3.97
C PRO A 87 -18.20 -11.24 2.62
N GLY A 88 -17.48 -10.14 2.36
CA GLY A 88 -17.58 -9.37 1.13
C GLY A 88 -16.57 -8.23 1.06
N ARG A 89 -16.59 -7.53 -0.08
CA ARG A 89 -15.71 -6.39 -0.38
C ARG A 89 -15.82 -5.27 0.68
N GLU A 90 -17.04 -4.99 1.11
CA GLU A 90 -17.34 -3.92 2.08
C GLU A 90 -16.67 -4.18 3.43
N ALA A 91 -16.67 -5.44 3.90
CA ALA A 91 -16.02 -5.83 5.13
C ALA A 91 -14.48 -5.75 5.02
N LEU A 92 -13.91 -6.10 3.87
CA LEU A 92 -12.49 -5.88 3.62
C LEU A 92 -12.14 -4.40 3.61
N LEU A 93 -12.92 -3.57 2.90
CA LEU A 93 -12.70 -2.12 2.84
C LEU A 93 -12.74 -1.52 4.24
N GLU A 94 -13.74 -1.86 5.06
CA GLU A 94 -13.84 -1.40 6.45
C GLU A 94 -12.57 -1.73 7.25
N LYS A 95 -12.11 -2.98 7.20
CA LYS A 95 -10.92 -3.41 7.94
C LYS A 95 -9.64 -2.78 7.42
N ALA A 96 -9.50 -2.65 6.11
CA ALA A 96 -8.37 -1.97 5.49
C ALA A 96 -8.31 -0.48 5.91
N LEU A 97 -9.45 0.22 5.90
CA LEU A 97 -9.54 1.61 6.33
C LEU A 97 -9.19 1.78 7.81
N LEU A 98 -9.71 0.92 8.70
CA LEU A 98 -9.36 0.92 10.12
C LEU A 98 -7.86 0.71 10.34
N ARG A 99 -7.27 -0.28 9.66
CA ARG A 99 -5.84 -0.55 9.71
C ARG A 99 -5.01 0.66 9.27
N TRP A 100 -5.40 1.31 8.18
CA TRP A 100 -4.74 2.51 7.68
C TRP A 100 -4.86 3.67 8.68
N GLU A 101 -6.06 3.93 9.22
CA GLU A 101 -6.31 4.97 10.20
C GLU A 101 -5.50 4.78 11.49
N GLU A 102 -5.42 3.54 11.99
CA GLU A 102 -4.58 3.21 13.14
C GLU A 102 -3.09 3.44 12.87
N HIS A 103 -2.63 3.08 11.68
CA HIS A 103 -1.24 3.30 11.26
C HIS A 103 -0.93 4.79 11.16
N ASP A 104 -1.77 5.57 10.46
CA ASP A 104 -1.64 7.02 10.34
C ASP A 104 -1.65 7.71 11.72
N SER A 105 -2.57 7.32 12.60
CA SER A 105 -2.68 7.86 13.95
C SER A 105 -1.43 7.58 14.80
N ARG A 106 -0.93 6.34 14.78
CA ARG A 106 0.30 5.98 15.51
C ARG A 106 1.50 6.78 15.02
N ASN A 107 1.65 6.91 13.71
CA ASN A 107 2.76 7.67 13.12
C ASN A 107 2.63 9.17 13.38
N LEU A 108 1.43 9.72 13.33
CA LEU A 108 1.17 11.11 13.68
C LEU A 108 1.55 11.37 15.14
N ASN A 109 1.06 10.55 16.07
CA ASN A 109 1.36 10.69 17.49
C ASN A 109 2.86 10.53 17.78
N LYS A 110 3.54 9.56 17.16
CA LYS A 110 4.98 9.39 17.28
C LYS A 110 5.76 10.60 16.76
N SER A 111 5.35 11.17 15.63
CA SER A 111 6.05 12.29 15.02
C SER A 111 5.75 13.64 15.68
N LEU A 112 4.59 13.82 16.29
CA LEU A 112 4.16 15.07 16.89
C LEU A 112 4.12 15.02 18.42
N GLY A 113 3.85 13.85 19.02
CA GLY A 113 3.77 13.69 20.47
C GLY A 113 5.11 13.46 21.18
N GLU A 114 6.11 12.94 20.46
CA GLU A 114 7.45 12.67 21.01
C GLU A 114 8.44 13.85 20.79
N ILE A 115 8.02 14.92 20.13
CA ILE A 115 8.84 16.10 19.86
C ILE A 115 8.43 17.22 20.79
N ASP A 116 9.31 17.63 21.69
CA ASP A 116 9.02 18.62 22.73
C ASP A 116 8.75 20.03 22.15
N HIS A 117 9.58 20.47 21.20
CA HIS A 117 9.47 21.82 20.67
C HIS A 117 8.34 21.93 19.62
N PRO A 118 7.35 22.82 19.79
CA PRO A 118 6.16 22.90 18.92
C PRO A 118 6.49 23.21 17.46
N ARG A 119 7.53 24.03 17.20
CA ARG A 119 7.99 24.32 15.85
C ARG A 119 8.51 23.06 15.14
N ASP A 120 9.26 22.22 15.85
CA ASP A 120 9.82 20.99 15.28
C ASP A 120 8.73 19.95 15.01
N ARG A 121 7.66 19.94 15.80
CA ARG A 121 6.45 19.14 15.51
C ARG A 121 5.84 19.54 14.16
N LEU A 122 5.62 20.84 13.93
CA LEU A 122 5.08 21.36 12.66
C LEU A 122 6.00 21.04 11.48
N VAL A 123 7.31 21.24 11.63
CA VAL A 123 8.31 20.86 10.62
C VAL A 123 8.25 19.35 10.31
N SER A 124 8.14 18.52 11.35
CA SER A 124 8.04 17.06 11.21
C SER A 124 6.80 16.65 10.42
N PHE A 125 5.67 17.35 10.57
CA PHE A 125 4.44 17.10 9.82
C PHE A 125 4.68 17.11 8.31
N PHE A 126 5.38 18.12 7.78
CA PHE A 126 5.68 18.20 6.35
C PHE A 126 6.76 17.21 5.90
N ARG A 127 7.77 16.95 6.73
CA ARG A 127 8.88 16.03 6.41
C ARG A 127 8.50 14.54 6.43
N ARG A 128 7.29 14.20 6.87
CA ARG A 128 6.78 12.82 6.86
C ARG A 128 6.39 12.34 5.46
N VAL A 129 5.90 13.23 4.59
CA VAL A 129 5.33 12.85 3.28
C VAL A 129 6.21 11.90 2.48
N PRO A 130 7.51 12.15 2.27
CA PRO A 130 8.35 11.25 1.49
C PRO A 130 8.68 9.92 2.21
N ARG A 131 8.55 9.88 3.53
CA ARG A 131 8.88 8.69 4.35
C ARG A 131 7.74 7.70 4.45
N GLU A 132 6.51 8.17 4.30
CA GLU A 132 5.28 7.39 4.46
C GLU A 132 4.45 7.37 3.18
N LYS A 133 5.12 7.14 2.06
CA LYS A 133 4.55 7.25 0.71
C LYS A 133 3.19 6.55 0.59
N LEU A 134 3.10 5.27 0.97
CA LEU A 134 1.84 4.51 0.87
C LEU A 134 0.72 5.16 1.70
N THR A 135 1.01 5.62 2.92
CA THR A 135 0.01 6.28 3.79
C THR A 135 -0.58 7.51 3.12
N HIS A 136 0.25 8.31 2.46
CA HIS A 136 -0.17 9.54 1.79
C HIS A 136 -0.86 9.26 0.46
N GLU A 137 -0.42 8.25 -0.30
CA GLU A 137 -1.09 7.81 -1.53
C GLU A 137 -2.50 7.28 -1.24
N VAL A 138 -2.65 6.41 -0.23
CA VAL A 138 -3.97 5.96 0.23
C VAL A 138 -4.82 7.16 0.63
N TYR A 139 -4.29 8.09 1.45
CA TYR A 139 -5.05 9.27 1.87
C TYR A 139 -5.53 10.13 0.69
N SER A 140 -4.68 10.31 -0.31
CA SER A 140 -5.04 11.01 -1.55
C SER A 140 -6.21 10.36 -2.28
N GLU A 141 -6.22 9.02 -2.37
CA GLU A 141 -7.32 8.26 -2.99
C GLU A 141 -8.61 8.27 -2.13
N LEU A 142 -8.47 8.28 -0.79
CA LEU A 142 -9.62 8.45 0.11
C LEU A 142 -10.25 9.84 -0.08
N CYS A 143 -9.45 10.91 -0.17
CA CYS A 143 -9.95 12.26 -0.45
C CYS A 143 -10.70 12.34 -1.79
N ALA A 144 -10.24 11.63 -2.81
CA ALA A 144 -10.94 11.54 -4.11
C ALA A 144 -12.28 10.78 -4.00
N ALA A 145 -12.43 9.92 -3.00
CA ALA A 145 -13.62 9.12 -2.74
C ALA A 145 -14.44 9.66 -1.54
N ALA A 146 -14.35 10.96 -1.22
CA ALA A 146 -14.93 11.56 -0.01
C ALA A 146 -16.45 11.33 0.15
N GLY A 147 -17.19 11.16 -0.95
CA GLY A 147 -18.63 10.82 -0.90
C GLY A 147 -18.95 9.32 -0.70
N HIS A 148 -17.95 8.46 -0.51
CA HIS A 148 -18.18 7.04 -0.27
C HIS A 148 -18.58 6.81 1.20
N PRO A 149 -19.68 6.09 1.52
CA PRO A 149 -20.23 5.99 2.88
C PRO A 149 -19.25 5.42 3.93
N GLN A 150 -18.33 4.55 3.54
CA GLN A 150 -17.32 3.99 4.45
C GLN A 150 -16.08 4.87 4.56
N VAL A 151 -15.81 5.75 3.58
CA VAL A 151 -14.62 6.61 3.56
C VAL A 151 -14.87 7.92 4.30
N GLU A 152 -16.02 8.53 4.12
CA GLU A 152 -16.37 9.82 4.71
C GLU A 152 -16.12 9.88 6.23
N PRO A 153 -16.61 8.94 7.07
CA PRO A 153 -16.35 8.98 8.51
C PRO A 153 -14.87 8.85 8.90
N VAL A 154 -14.08 8.15 8.08
CA VAL A 154 -12.64 8.01 8.31
C VAL A 154 -11.93 9.32 8.01
N LEU A 155 -12.29 9.98 6.90
CA LEU A 155 -11.72 11.28 6.53
C LEU A 155 -12.03 12.36 7.58
N GLU A 156 -13.26 12.39 8.11
CA GLU A 156 -13.65 13.32 9.18
C GLU A 156 -12.76 13.13 10.40
N ARG A 157 -12.65 11.91 10.93
CA ARG A 157 -11.82 11.62 12.12
C ARG A 157 -10.34 11.96 11.90
N VAL A 158 -9.81 11.68 10.73
CA VAL A 158 -8.41 11.97 10.40
C VAL A 158 -8.19 13.48 10.26
N ALA A 159 -9.10 14.20 9.60
CA ALA A 159 -9.03 15.64 9.46
C ALA A 159 -9.09 16.33 10.83
N ASP A 160 -10.04 15.96 11.67
CA ASP A 160 -10.19 16.51 13.02
C ASP A 160 -8.94 16.30 13.87
N ARG A 161 -8.40 15.10 13.87
CA ARG A 161 -7.17 14.77 14.59
C ARG A 161 -5.98 15.63 14.13
N ARG A 162 -5.79 15.75 12.82
CA ARG A 162 -4.72 16.58 12.25
C ARG A 162 -4.90 18.05 12.58
N MET A 163 -6.13 18.56 12.48
CA MET A 163 -6.46 19.94 12.83
C MET A 163 -6.20 20.22 14.31
N GLN A 164 -6.56 19.31 15.23
CA GLN A 164 -6.28 19.45 16.66
C GLN A 164 -4.77 19.52 16.94
N HIS A 165 -3.98 18.60 16.39
CA HIS A 165 -2.52 18.63 16.57
C HIS A 165 -1.86 19.89 16.02
N LEU A 166 -2.26 20.34 14.83
CA LEU A 166 -1.71 21.55 14.21
C LEU A 166 -2.11 22.80 15.03
N SER A 167 -3.38 22.92 15.42
CA SER A 167 -3.84 24.07 16.22
C SER A 167 -3.10 24.14 17.56
N ALA A 168 -3.00 23.03 18.29
CA ALA A 168 -2.28 22.97 19.55
C ALA A 168 -0.81 23.40 19.40
N ALA A 169 -0.13 22.94 18.35
CA ALA A 169 1.26 23.34 18.11
C ALA A 169 1.41 24.84 17.81
N PHE A 170 0.45 25.46 17.08
CA PHE A 170 0.47 26.89 16.84
C PHE A 170 0.09 27.71 18.10
N GLU A 171 -0.80 27.22 18.95
CA GLU A 171 -1.11 27.84 20.25
C GLU A 171 0.11 27.83 21.17
N GLU A 172 0.84 26.71 21.24
CA GLU A 172 2.10 26.59 22.01
C GLU A 172 3.21 27.53 21.47
N LEU A 173 3.16 27.91 20.19
CA LEU A 173 4.03 28.94 19.61
C LEU A 173 3.58 30.37 19.93
N GLY A 174 2.54 30.54 20.74
CA GLY A 174 2.05 31.84 21.22
C GLY A 174 0.98 32.48 20.34
N MET A 175 0.40 31.78 19.39
CA MET A 175 -0.77 32.28 18.66
C MET A 175 -2.03 32.21 19.55
N ASP A 176 -2.91 33.20 19.42
CA ASP A 176 -4.24 33.09 20.01
C ASP A 176 -5.02 31.93 19.36
N PRO A 177 -6.03 31.33 20.07
CA PRO A 177 -6.70 30.12 19.62
C PRO A 177 -7.41 30.27 18.27
N GLU A 178 -7.93 31.43 17.92
CA GLU A 178 -8.61 31.65 16.64
C GLU A 178 -7.61 31.69 15.50
N ARG A 179 -6.53 32.46 15.67
CA ARG A 179 -5.44 32.55 14.72
C ARG A 179 -4.75 31.19 14.54
N ALA A 180 -4.51 30.44 15.60
CA ALA A 180 -3.93 29.09 15.56
C ALA A 180 -4.80 28.13 14.73
N ARG A 181 -6.12 28.15 14.93
CA ARG A 181 -7.05 27.34 14.11
C ARG A 181 -7.03 27.73 12.63
N ASN A 182 -6.96 29.01 12.33
CA ASN A 182 -6.90 29.49 10.94
C ASN A 182 -5.56 29.13 10.30
N GLN A 183 -4.46 29.23 11.04
CA GLN A 183 -3.14 28.80 10.57
C GLN A 183 -3.09 27.27 10.36
N ALA A 184 -3.68 26.49 11.25
CA ALA A 184 -3.82 25.04 11.09
C ALA A 184 -4.61 24.66 9.83
N ARG A 185 -5.73 25.35 9.55
CA ARG A 185 -6.49 25.16 8.30
C ARG A 185 -5.65 25.47 7.07
N LEU A 186 -4.93 26.59 7.07
CA LEU A 186 -4.04 26.95 5.96
C LEU A 186 -2.97 25.87 5.75
N THR A 187 -2.30 25.47 6.82
CA THR A 187 -1.25 24.44 6.81
C THR A 187 -1.79 23.11 6.26
N TYR A 188 -2.96 22.70 6.73
CA TYR A 188 -3.60 21.46 6.26
C TYR A 188 -4.08 21.57 4.82
N SER A 189 -4.57 22.72 4.39
CA SER A 189 -4.96 22.98 3.00
C SER A 189 -3.78 22.90 2.04
N VAL A 190 -2.61 23.42 2.44
CA VAL A 190 -1.36 23.29 1.65
C VAL A 190 -0.98 21.81 1.50
N TYR A 191 -1.07 21.02 2.57
CA TYR A 191 -0.82 19.59 2.51
C TYR A 191 -1.79 18.86 1.55
N LEU A 192 -3.10 19.13 1.65
CA LEU A 192 -4.10 18.54 0.74
C LEU A 192 -3.87 18.98 -0.72
N GLY A 193 -3.56 20.25 -0.93
CA GLY A 193 -3.20 20.78 -2.24
C GLY A 193 -1.97 20.08 -2.83
N PHE A 194 -0.95 19.85 -2.01
CA PHE A 194 0.23 19.10 -2.41
C PHE A 194 -0.14 17.66 -2.87
N LEU A 195 -0.96 16.93 -2.12
CA LEU A 195 -1.40 15.58 -2.52
C LEU A 195 -2.17 15.60 -3.84
N GLN A 196 -3.02 16.62 -4.05
CA GLN A 196 -3.75 16.78 -5.31
C GLN A 196 -2.83 17.07 -6.50
N LEU A 197 -1.84 17.94 -6.33
CA LEU A 197 -0.83 18.25 -7.35
C LEU A 197 0.03 17.01 -7.65
N GLN A 198 0.35 16.21 -6.63
CA GLN A 198 1.11 14.97 -6.79
C GLN A 198 0.35 13.97 -7.68
N ARG A 199 -0.96 13.81 -7.51
CA ARG A 199 -1.80 12.98 -8.39
C ARG A 199 -1.78 13.44 -9.85
N GLN A 200 -1.58 14.73 -10.07
CA GLN A 200 -1.50 15.35 -11.39
C GLN A 200 -0.08 15.40 -11.97
N ASN A 201 0.90 14.79 -11.29
CA ASN A 201 2.32 14.87 -11.63
C ASN A 201 2.85 16.32 -11.75
N GLN A 202 2.33 17.24 -10.93
CA GLN A 202 2.69 18.65 -10.90
C GLN A 202 3.53 19.04 -9.69
N THR A 203 4.04 18.08 -8.94
CA THR A 203 4.97 18.31 -7.82
C THR A 203 6.40 17.93 -8.21
N PRO A 204 7.41 18.47 -7.52
CA PRO A 204 8.76 17.94 -7.59
C PRO A 204 8.79 16.44 -7.20
N ASN A 205 9.71 15.68 -7.78
CA ASN A 205 9.90 14.28 -7.41
C ASN A 205 10.29 14.20 -5.93
N LEU A 206 9.59 13.37 -5.14
CA LEU A 206 9.77 13.20 -3.70
C LEU A 206 11.19 12.80 -3.27
N SER A 207 11.99 12.24 -4.17
CA SER A 207 13.38 11.86 -3.94
C SER A 207 14.39 12.87 -4.49
N SER A 208 13.96 14.05 -4.92
CA SER A 208 14.83 15.08 -5.52
C SER A 208 15.12 16.21 -4.54
N GLY A 209 16.28 16.89 -4.72
CA GLY A 209 16.58 18.12 -4.00
C GLY A 209 15.54 19.23 -4.22
N ALA A 210 14.89 19.28 -5.38
CA ALA A 210 13.81 20.22 -5.66
C ALA A 210 12.57 20.01 -4.74
N PHE A 211 12.33 18.76 -4.30
CA PHE A 211 11.31 18.48 -3.30
C PHE A 211 11.72 19.03 -1.92
N ASP A 212 12.96 18.83 -1.52
CA ASP A 212 13.48 19.36 -0.25
C ASP A 212 13.41 20.88 -0.22
N ASP A 213 13.80 21.55 -1.31
CA ASP A 213 13.68 23.01 -1.47
C ASP A 213 12.22 23.47 -1.37
N TYR A 214 11.30 22.74 -2.00
CA TYR A 214 9.86 23.02 -1.90
C TYR A 214 9.36 22.89 -0.46
N ILE A 215 9.72 21.83 0.25
CA ILE A 215 9.32 21.62 1.65
C ILE A 215 9.90 22.71 2.56
N GLU A 216 11.16 23.10 2.39
CA GLU A 216 11.74 24.21 3.15
C GLU A 216 11.04 25.52 2.88
N HIS A 217 10.64 25.78 1.63
CA HIS A 217 9.83 26.96 1.29
C HIS A 217 8.47 26.94 2.00
N VAL A 218 7.77 25.79 2.02
CA VAL A 218 6.50 25.63 2.74
C VAL A 218 6.68 25.84 4.24
N ILE A 219 7.72 25.25 4.85
CA ILE A 219 8.02 25.39 6.27
C ILE A 219 8.28 26.86 6.63
N THR A 220 9.15 27.52 5.91
CA THR A 220 9.51 28.92 6.19
C THR A 220 8.36 29.91 5.97
N THR A 221 7.42 29.56 5.08
CA THR A 221 6.24 30.39 4.79
C THR A 221 5.13 30.21 5.83
N LEU A 222 4.90 28.96 6.28
CA LEU A 222 3.75 28.63 7.12
C LEU A 222 4.03 28.58 8.61
N ILE A 223 5.28 28.31 9.01
CA ILE A 223 5.65 28.11 10.41
C ILE A 223 6.46 29.31 10.89
N PRO A 224 6.00 30.01 11.95
CA PRO A 224 6.73 31.13 12.54
C PRO A 224 8.16 30.76 12.94
N GLY A 225 9.07 31.71 12.81
CA GLY A 225 10.47 31.58 13.21
C GLY A 225 10.65 31.54 14.72
#